data_8dee0b5f5b9f0b51811547697969563f
#
_entry.id   8dee0b5f5b9f0b51811547697969563f
#
_cell.length_a   1.000
_cell.length_b   1.000
_cell.length_c   1.000
_cell.angle_alpha   90.00
_cell.angle_beta   90.00
_cell.angle_gamma   90.00
#
_symmetry.space_group_name_H-M   'P 1'
#
loop_
_entity.id
_entity.type
_entity.pdbx_description
1 polymer ?
#
loop_
_entity_poly.entity_id
_entity_poly.type
_entity_poly.pdbx_seq_one_letter_code
_entity_poly.pdbx_strand_id
1 'polypeptide(L)'
;MALTAPQSIIDRARRIKIILFDVDGVWTDGTIWLVPGAAHARLLDEIGGKETIGFGVNSTTMTEAKGYSAHDGTAISLARIGGLKCGVITKRISETVATRARDLKLEFVYQGCAFKMQAIREIIQKEGVALDEICYVGDDVIDLPAMREVGFAVAVANARERVKAEAHYITPNSGGYGAARDAVEFILEAKGTLDQCIEAYIDERNPIPPSMDIGRGGADLK
;
A
#
# COMPACT_ATOMS: atom_id res chain seq x y z
N MET A 1 17.57 14.15 -9.76
CA MET A 1 18.81 14.00 -8.93
C MET A 1 19.37 12.60 -9.13
N ALA A 2 20.70 12.40 -9.09
CA ALA A 2 21.23 11.04 -9.17
C ALA A 2 20.95 10.28 -7.86
N LEU A 3 20.42 9.05 -7.94
CA LEU A 3 20.19 8.20 -6.77
C LEU A 3 21.50 7.89 -6.06
N THR A 4 21.57 8.18 -4.77
CA THR A 4 22.74 7.89 -3.91
C THR A 4 22.56 6.52 -3.22
N ALA A 5 22.30 5.46 -4.00
CA ALA A 5 22.13 4.11 -3.49
C ALA A 5 23.10 3.15 -4.22
N PRO A 6 23.49 2.01 -3.62
CA PRO A 6 24.25 0.99 -4.30
C PRO A 6 23.59 0.54 -5.60
N GLN A 7 24.38 0.28 -6.65
CA GLN A 7 23.87 -0.10 -7.97
C GLN A 7 22.94 -1.33 -7.90
N SER A 8 23.25 -2.30 -7.04
CA SER A 8 22.43 -3.50 -6.84
C SER A 8 21.01 -3.18 -6.33
N ILE A 9 20.85 -2.13 -5.53
CA ILE A 9 19.55 -1.66 -5.04
C ILE A 9 18.77 -0.97 -6.16
N ILE A 10 19.44 -0.14 -6.93
CA ILE A 10 18.86 0.52 -8.11
C ILE A 10 18.38 -0.52 -9.12
N ASP A 11 19.16 -1.56 -9.38
CA ASP A 11 18.80 -2.62 -10.31
C ASP A 11 17.61 -3.46 -9.84
N ARG A 12 17.45 -3.67 -8.53
CA ARG A 12 16.23 -4.27 -7.93
C ARG A 12 15.01 -3.38 -8.18
N ALA A 13 15.09 -2.10 -7.80
CA ALA A 13 14.00 -1.15 -7.97
C ALA A 13 13.57 -1.01 -9.43
N ARG A 14 14.50 -1.06 -10.38
CA ARG A 14 14.22 -0.95 -11.82
C ARG A 14 13.34 -2.08 -12.36
N ARG A 15 13.39 -3.28 -11.78
CA ARG A 15 12.58 -4.43 -12.22
C ARG A 15 11.13 -4.38 -11.74
N ILE A 16 10.81 -3.55 -10.76
CA ILE A 16 9.51 -3.56 -10.10
C ILE A 16 8.38 -3.17 -11.05
N LYS A 17 7.31 -3.94 -11.02
CA LYS A 17 6.06 -3.71 -11.74
C LYS A 17 4.88 -3.46 -10.79
N ILE A 18 4.94 -4.05 -9.58
CA ILE A 18 3.86 -3.95 -8.58
C ILE A 18 4.46 -3.51 -7.25
N ILE A 19 3.84 -2.53 -6.61
CA ILE A 19 4.20 -2.06 -5.27
C ILE A 19 3.06 -2.40 -4.32
N LEU A 20 3.36 -3.15 -3.27
CA LEU A 20 2.42 -3.56 -2.23
C LEU A 20 2.85 -2.96 -0.90
N PHE A 21 1.89 -2.42 -0.18
CA PHE A 21 2.12 -1.74 1.09
C PHE A 21 1.39 -2.43 2.23
N ASP A 22 1.98 -2.47 3.41
CA ASP A 22 1.17 -2.54 4.63
C ASP A 22 0.40 -1.23 4.84
N VAL A 23 -0.50 -1.19 5.79
CA VAL A 23 -1.32 -0.01 6.08
C VAL A 23 -0.90 0.65 7.40
N ASP A 24 -1.00 -0.07 8.51
CA ASP A 24 -0.76 0.48 9.84
C ASP A 24 0.76 0.63 10.07
N GLY A 25 1.25 1.86 10.17
CA GLY A 25 2.68 2.17 10.26
C GLY A 25 3.38 2.46 8.93
N VAL A 26 2.73 2.20 7.79
CA VAL A 26 3.23 2.48 6.43
C VAL A 26 2.40 3.57 5.74
N TRP A 27 1.11 3.33 5.48
CA TRP A 27 0.18 4.33 4.93
C TRP A 27 -0.37 5.29 5.98
N THR A 28 -0.31 4.86 7.24
CA THR A 28 -0.63 5.65 8.43
C THR A 28 0.61 5.70 9.34
N ASP A 29 0.55 6.48 10.39
CA ASP A 29 1.59 6.50 11.45
C ASP A 29 1.53 5.29 12.41
N GLY A 30 0.59 4.35 12.17
CA GLY A 30 0.34 3.21 13.02
C GLY A 30 -0.61 3.49 14.19
N THR A 31 -1.02 4.75 14.40
CA THR A 31 -1.98 5.12 15.46
C THR A 31 -3.38 4.68 15.07
N ILE A 32 -4.06 4.01 16.01
CA ILE A 32 -5.45 3.61 15.87
C ILE A 32 -6.31 4.52 16.75
N TRP A 33 -7.08 5.38 16.12
CA TRP A 33 -8.04 6.23 16.79
C TRP A 33 -9.37 5.51 16.94
N LEU A 34 -9.84 5.36 18.18
CA LEU A 34 -11.18 4.87 18.49
C LEU A 34 -12.03 6.06 18.92
N VAL A 35 -12.99 6.42 18.10
CA VAL A 35 -13.87 7.58 18.33
C VAL A 35 -15.30 7.12 18.54
N PRO A 36 -16.11 7.79 19.39
CA PRO A 36 -17.54 7.51 19.48
C PRO A 36 -18.22 7.71 18.13
N GLY A 37 -19.04 6.76 17.70
CA GLY A 37 -19.69 6.80 16.41
C GLY A 37 -21.04 6.06 16.41
N ALA A 38 -21.84 6.27 15.37
CA ALA A 38 -23.02 5.46 15.15
C ALA A 38 -22.61 4.02 14.81
N ALA A 39 -23.36 3.06 15.32
CA ALA A 39 -23.07 1.63 15.16
C ALA A 39 -22.84 1.23 13.70
N HIS A 40 -21.66 0.77 13.39
CA HIS A 40 -21.35 0.08 12.12
C HIS A 40 -21.54 -1.43 12.28
N ALA A 41 -22.73 -1.86 12.72
CA ALA A 41 -23.07 -3.28 12.81
C ALA A 41 -23.09 -3.98 11.43
N ARG A 42 -23.18 -3.22 10.34
CA ARG A 42 -23.37 -3.77 9.00
C ARG A 42 -22.14 -4.45 8.41
N LEU A 43 -20.93 -4.00 8.72
CA LEU A 43 -19.72 -4.52 8.07
C LEU A 43 -19.45 -5.99 8.43
N LEU A 44 -19.79 -6.40 9.65
CA LEU A 44 -19.60 -7.78 10.11
C LEU A 44 -20.70 -8.73 9.63
N ASP A 45 -21.91 -8.23 9.46
CA ASP A 45 -23.02 -9.01 8.91
C ASP A 45 -22.88 -9.24 7.39
N GLU A 46 -22.33 -8.27 6.66
CA GLU A 46 -22.10 -8.36 5.20
C GLU A 46 -20.92 -9.27 4.86
N ILE A 47 -19.94 -9.44 5.72
CA ILE A 47 -18.80 -10.36 5.53
C ILE A 47 -19.22 -11.82 5.84
N GLY A 48 -20.46 -12.05 6.22
CA GLY A 48 -21.08 -13.37 6.26
C GLY A 48 -20.53 -14.31 7.31
N GLY A 49 -20.31 -13.85 8.54
CA GLY A 49 -20.12 -14.73 9.72
C GLY A 49 -18.98 -15.77 9.64
N LYS A 50 -18.14 -15.74 8.60
CA LYS A 50 -16.93 -16.54 8.57
C LYS A 50 -15.93 -15.91 9.52
N GLU A 51 -15.33 -16.70 10.40
CA GLU A 51 -14.20 -16.28 11.22
C GLU A 51 -13.15 -15.63 10.33
N THR A 52 -13.16 -14.30 10.27
CA THR A 52 -12.12 -13.55 9.60
C THR A 52 -10.90 -13.61 10.51
N ILE A 53 -9.81 -14.17 10.02
CA ILE A 53 -8.51 -14.23 10.73
C ILE A 53 -7.94 -12.81 10.94
N GLY A 54 -8.66 -11.78 10.52
CA GLY A 54 -8.27 -10.38 10.62
C GLY A 54 -8.74 -9.70 11.91
N PHE A 55 -8.05 -8.62 12.29
CA PHE A 55 -8.41 -7.77 13.40
C PHE A 55 -9.16 -6.53 12.90
N GLY A 56 -10.31 -6.23 13.48
CA GLY A 56 -11.11 -5.03 13.23
C GLY A 56 -11.70 -4.51 14.52
N VAL A 57 -12.27 -3.31 14.49
CA VAL A 57 -13.03 -2.76 15.61
C VAL A 57 -14.43 -3.34 15.56
N ASN A 58 -14.71 -4.24 16.49
CA ASN A 58 -16.05 -4.81 16.69
C ASN A 58 -16.72 -4.08 17.86
N SER A 59 -17.39 -2.97 17.57
CA SER A 59 -18.07 -2.17 18.58
C SER A 59 -19.32 -1.52 18.00
N THR A 60 -20.38 -1.45 18.79
CA THR A 60 -21.62 -0.73 18.46
C THR A 60 -21.55 0.76 18.81
N THR A 61 -20.52 1.20 19.54
CA THR A 61 -20.39 2.57 20.06
C THR A 61 -19.11 3.28 19.60
N MET A 62 -18.13 2.54 19.09
CA MET A 62 -16.84 3.08 18.67
C MET A 62 -16.61 2.84 17.17
N THR A 63 -16.02 3.81 16.53
CA THR A 63 -15.59 3.75 15.12
C THR A 63 -14.08 3.95 15.03
N GLU A 64 -13.42 3.21 14.16
CA GLU A 64 -12.00 3.40 13.87
C GLU A 64 -11.80 4.59 12.93
N ALA A 65 -10.86 5.47 13.25
CA ALA A 65 -10.37 6.51 12.37
C ALA A 65 -8.86 6.35 12.12
N LYS A 66 -8.41 6.70 10.94
CA LYS A 66 -7.01 6.66 10.51
C LYS A 66 -6.64 7.94 9.77
N GLY A 67 -5.41 8.42 10.00
CA GLY A 67 -4.82 9.53 9.25
C GLY A 67 -4.03 9.04 8.06
N TYR A 68 -4.31 9.59 6.88
CA TYR A 68 -3.58 9.31 5.63
C TYR A 68 -2.89 10.57 5.10
N SER A 69 -1.68 10.42 4.60
CA SER A 69 -0.95 11.52 3.96
C SER A 69 -1.50 11.80 2.55
N ALA A 70 -1.70 13.07 2.23
CA ALA A 70 -2.01 13.49 0.87
C ALA A 70 -0.84 13.25 -0.09
N HIS A 71 0.39 13.38 0.38
CA HIS A 71 1.60 13.11 -0.41
C HIS A 71 1.65 11.65 -0.86
N ASP A 72 1.32 10.71 0.04
CA ASP A 72 1.25 9.28 -0.30
C ASP A 72 0.13 8.99 -1.30
N GLY A 73 -0.98 9.75 -1.25
CA GLY A 73 -2.04 9.68 -2.25
C GLY A 73 -1.56 10.08 -3.65
N THR A 74 -0.80 11.16 -3.75
CA THR A 74 -0.22 11.62 -5.03
C THR A 74 0.77 10.59 -5.60
N ALA A 75 1.50 9.87 -4.74
CA ALA A 75 2.43 8.82 -5.15
C ALA A 75 1.75 7.74 -6.00
N ILE A 76 0.52 7.36 -5.65
CA ILE A 76 -0.24 6.35 -6.42
C ILE A 76 -0.56 6.83 -7.83
N SER A 77 -0.85 8.11 -7.98
CA SER A 77 -1.04 8.71 -9.32
C SER A 77 0.25 8.67 -10.14
N LEU A 78 1.39 9.03 -9.55
CA LEU A 78 2.69 8.97 -10.21
C LEU A 78 3.07 7.53 -10.58
N ALA A 79 2.86 6.58 -9.66
CA ALA A 79 3.09 5.16 -9.91
C ALA A 79 2.31 4.68 -11.14
N ARG A 80 1.02 5.03 -11.22
CA ARG A 80 0.15 4.67 -12.34
C ARG A 80 0.61 5.29 -13.66
N ILE A 81 1.01 6.57 -13.67
CA ILE A 81 1.59 7.23 -14.84
C ILE A 81 2.86 6.50 -15.28
N GLY A 82 3.68 6.06 -14.33
CA GLY A 82 4.90 5.28 -14.57
C GLY A 82 4.67 3.81 -14.92
N GLY A 83 3.40 3.38 -15.09
CA GLY A 83 3.06 2.00 -15.46
C GLY A 83 3.18 0.99 -14.32
N LEU A 84 3.24 1.45 -13.06
CA LEU A 84 3.26 0.59 -11.88
C LEU A 84 1.83 0.34 -11.39
N LYS A 85 1.56 -0.87 -10.90
CA LYS A 85 0.33 -1.19 -10.16
C LYS A 85 0.60 -1.10 -8.67
N CYS A 86 -0.41 -0.65 -7.91
CA CYS A 86 -0.28 -0.46 -6.48
C CYS A 86 -1.39 -1.20 -5.71
N GLY A 87 -1.06 -1.66 -4.51
CA GLY A 87 -2.04 -2.29 -3.64
C GLY A 87 -1.66 -2.27 -2.18
N VAL A 88 -2.62 -2.63 -1.32
CA VAL A 88 -2.43 -2.78 0.12
C VAL A 88 -2.74 -4.20 0.56
N ILE A 89 -1.95 -4.70 1.51
CA ILE A 89 -2.16 -5.98 2.17
C ILE A 89 -2.06 -5.76 3.68
N THR A 90 -3.19 -5.79 4.37
CA THR A 90 -3.25 -5.55 5.81
C THR A 90 -3.92 -6.69 6.56
N LYS A 91 -3.45 -6.94 7.77
CA LYS A 91 -4.06 -7.91 8.68
C LYS A 91 -5.41 -7.44 9.24
N ARG A 92 -5.60 -6.14 9.33
CA ARG A 92 -6.84 -5.53 9.86
C ARG A 92 -7.91 -5.41 8.77
N ILE A 93 -9.16 -5.39 9.21
CA ILE A 93 -10.32 -5.05 8.39
C ILE A 93 -10.80 -3.68 8.85
N SER A 94 -10.87 -2.73 7.93
CA SER A 94 -11.20 -1.35 8.23
C SER A 94 -11.90 -0.69 7.04
N GLU A 95 -13.06 -0.08 7.29
CA GLU A 95 -13.80 0.67 6.27
C GLU A 95 -13.02 1.89 5.77
N THR A 96 -12.23 2.53 6.66
CA THR A 96 -11.39 3.67 6.27
C THR A 96 -10.34 3.26 5.24
N VAL A 97 -9.77 2.05 5.36
CA VAL A 97 -8.82 1.49 4.38
C VAL A 97 -9.53 1.22 3.05
N ALA A 98 -10.71 0.58 3.08
CA ALA A 98 -11.48 0.31 1.87
C ALA A 98 -11.87 1.60 1.13
N THR A 99 -12.30 2.62 1.87
CA THR A 99 -12.65 3.93 1.32
C THR A 99 -11.43 4.61 0.71
N ARG A 100 -10.30 4.65 1.43
CA ARG A 100 -9.08 5.28 0.92
C ARG A 100 -8.51 4.55 -0.29
N ALA A 101 -8.53 3.23 -0.30
CA ALA A 101 -8.08 2.42 -1.42
C ALA A 101 -8.92 2.67 -2.69
N ARG A 102 -10.24 2.81 -2.52
CA ARG A 102 -11.17 3.17 -3.61
C ARG A 102 -10.88 4.57 -4.14
N ASP A 103 -10.71 5.55 -3.26
CA ASP A 103 -10.36 6.93 -3.59
C ASP A 103 -9.11 6.99 -4.48
N LEU A 104 -8.08 6.24 -4.11
CA LEU A 104 -6.80 6.19 -4.80
C LEU A 104 -6.79 5.20 -5.97
N LYS A 105 -7.87 4.44 -6.16
CA LYS A 105 -8.01 3.46 -7.24
C LYS A 105 -6.90 2.42 -7.22
N LEU A 106 -6.64 1.85 -6.05
CA LEU A 106 -5.67 0.77 -5.92
C LEU A 106 -6.15 -0.47 -6.67
N GLU A 107 -5.23 -1.13 -7.36
CA GLU A 107 -5.51 -2.35 -8.11
C GLU A 107 -5.69 -3.57 -7.20
N PHE A 108 -5.05 -3.57 -6.03
CA PHE A 108 -5.09 -4.68 -5.08
C PHE A 108 -5.43 -4.20 -3.68
N VAL A 109 -6.47 -4.77 -3.08
CA VAL A 109 -6.91 -4.45 -1.71
C VAL A 109 -7.19 -5.75 -0.96
N TYR A 110 -6.27 -6.15 -0.10
CA TYR A 110 -6.38 -7.34 0.73
C TYR A 110 -6.45 -6.92 2.19
N GLN A 111 -7.61 -7.09 2.79
CA GLN A 111 -7.84 -6.87 4.22
C GLN A 111 -8.10 -8.18 4.95
N GLY A 112 -7.86 -8.22 6.26
CA GLY A 112 -8.01 -9.44 7.05
C GLY A 112 -6.97 -10.52 6.71
N CYS A 113 -5.88 -10.14 6.06
CA CYS A 113 -4.87 -11.06 5.56
C CYS A 113 -3.82 -11.36 6.64
N ALA A 114 -3.96 -12.46 7.35
CA ALA A 114 -3.01 -12.87 8.37
C ALA A 114 -1.65 -13.31 7.79
N PHE A 115 -1.66 -13.86 6.57
CA PHE A 115 -0.48 -14.37 5.87
C PHE A 115 -0.29 -13.61 4.56
N LYS A 116 0.47 -12.52 4.60
CA LYS A 116 0.65 -11.60 3.47
C LYS A 116 1.19 -12.27 2.21
N MET A 117 2.02 -13.30 2.35
CA MET A 117 2.52 -14.08 1.21
C MET A 117 1.43 -14.81 0.42
N GLN A 118 0.31 -15.16 1.05
CA GLN A 118 -0.82 -15.74 0.32
C GLN A 118 -1.39 -14.74 -0.69
N ALA A 119 -1.67 -13.51 -0.25
CA ALA A 119 -2.15 -12.44 -1.13
C ALA A 119 -1.15 -12.13 -2.26
N ILE A 120 0.16 -12.08 -1.94
CA ILE A 120 1.21 -11.85 -2.95
C ILE A 120 1.20 -12.97 -4.01
N ARG A 121 1.06 -14.22 -3.62
CA ARG A 121 1.00 -15.35 -4.58
C ARG A 121 -0.24 -15.27 -5.48
N GLU A 122 -1.39 -14.89 -4.93
CA GLU A 122 -2.62 -14.67 -5.72
C GLU A 122 -2.43 -13.54 -6.74
N ILE A 123 -1.80 -12.43 -6.34
CA ILE A 123 -1.48 -11.30 -7.23
C ILE A 123 -0.52 -11.75 -8.34
N ILE A 124 0.55 -12.45 -8.00
CA ILE A 124 1.52 -12.98 -8.97
C ILE A 124 0.85 -13.86 -10.01
N GLN A 125 0.00 -14.78 -9.56
CA GLN A 125 -0.72 -15.70 -10.45
C GLN A 125 -1.68 -14.94 -11.38
N LYS A 126 -2.39 -13.93 -10.84
CA LYS A 126 -3.34 -13.12 -11.60
C LYS A 126 -2.66 -12.22 -12.63
N GLU A 127 -1.54 -11.62 -12.26
CA GLU A 127 -0.86 -10.61 -13.07
C GLU A 127 0.23 -11.19 -13.98
N GLY A 128 0.61 -12.45 -13.79
CA GLY A 128 1.66 -13.09 -14.56
C GLY A 128 3.05 -12.49 -14.37
N VAL A 129 3.32 -12.00 -13.15
CA VAL A 129 4.61 -11.40 -12.76
C VAL A 129 5.41 -12.34 -11.87
N ALA A 130 6.71 -12.10 -11.76
CA ALA A 130 7.60 -12.85 -10.87
C ALA A 130 7.77 -12.15 -9.52
N LEU A 131 8.23 -12.87 -8.48
CA LEU A 131 8.50 -12.31 -7.15
C LEU A 131 9.52 -11.18 -7.18
N ASP A 132 10.51 -11.26 -8.06
CA ASP A 132 11.54 -10.23 -8.22
C ASP A 132 11.04 -8.95 -8.91
N GLU A 133 9.80 -8.94 -9.40
CA GLU A 133 9.10 -7.77 -9.94
C GLU A 133 8.13 -7.12 -8.93
N ILE A 134 8.08 -7.64 -7.69
CA ILE A 134 7.26 -7.12 -6.60
C ILE A 134 8.12 -6.31 -5.64
N CYS A 135 7.65 -5.11 -5.29
CA CYS A 135 8.10 -4.36 -4.12
C CYS A 135 7.10 -4.56 -2.98
N TYR A 136 7.60 -4.75 -1.77
CA TYR A 136 6.80 -4.74 -0.55
C TYR A 136 7.35 -3.73 0.44
N VAL A 137 6.46 -2.85 0.94
CA VAL A 137 6.78 -1.81 1.92
C VAL A 137 6.15 -2.18 3.26
N GLY A 138 6.97 -2.32 4.30
CA GLY A 138 6.54 -2.76 5.63
C GLY A 138 7.23 -2.01 6.77
N ASP A 139 6.73 -2.21 7.98
CA ASP A 139 7.23 -1.57 9.21
C ASP A 139 7.46 -2.52 10.38
N ASP A 140 6.74 -3.64 10.44
CA ASP A 140 6.79 -4.54 11.60
C ASP A 140 7.11 -6.00 11.20
N VAL A 141 7.37 -6.83 12.20
CA VAL A 141 7.81 -8.24 12.02
C VAL A 141 6.82 -9.10 11.23
N ILE A 142 5.56 -8.70 11.18
CA ILE A 142 4.53 -9.39 10.38
C ILE A 142 4.77 -9.24 8.87
N ASP A 143 5.58 -8.26 8.45
CA ASP A 143 5.94 -7.99 7.05
C ASP A 143 7.16 -8.81 6.60
N LEU A 144 8.00 -9.25 7.53
CA LEU A 144 9.23 -9.95 7.22
C LEU A 144 9.06 -11.15 6.28
N PRO A 145 8.01 -12.00 6.43
CA PRO A 145 7.81 -13.10 5.49
C PRO A 145 7.64 -12.64 4.03
N ALA A 146 6.96 -11.50 3.81
CA ALA A 146 6.80 -10.91 2.49
C ALA A 146 8.09 -10.25 2.01
N MET A 147 8.73 -9.46 2.88
CA MET A 147 9.95 -8.72 2.56
C MET A 147 11.13 -9.62 2.17
N ARG A 148 11.21 -10.82 2.74
CA ARG A 148 12.29 -11.78 2.44
C ARG A 148 12.16 -12.44 1.07
N GLU A 149 10.95 -12.52 0.53
CA GLU A 149 10.66 -13.24 -0.71
C GLU A 149 10.59 -12.33 -1.94
N VAL A 150 10.20 -11.07 -1.77
CA VAL A 150 10.02 -10.14 -2.89
C VAL A 150 11.34 -9.60 -3.43
N GLY A 151 11.32 -9.11 -4.68
CA GLY A 151 12.50 -8.54 -5.34
C GLY A 151 13.03 -7.27 -4.69
N PHE A 152 12.14 -6.44 -4.12
CA PHE A 152 12.51 -5.17 -3.50
C PHE A 152 11.76 -4.96 -2.19
N ALA A 153 12.43 -5.17 -1.07
CA ALA A 153 11.92 -4.94 0.26
C ALA A 153 12.26 -3.53 0.72
N VAL A 154 11.25 -2.78 1.14
CA VAL A 154 11.39 -1.41 1.64
C VAL A 154 10.88 -1.34 3.08
N ALA A 155 11.68 -0.78 3.97
CA ALA A 155 11.25 -0.42 5.33
C ALA A 155 11.00 1.08 5.41
N VAL A 156 9.95 1.49 6.12
CA VAL A 156 9.71 2.90 6.41
C VAL A 156 10.63 3.39 7.54
N ALA A 157 10.87 4.71 7.65
CA ALA A 157 11.80 5.26 8.65
C ALA A 157 11.43 4.92 10.10
N ASN A 158 10.15 4.80 10.42
CA ASN A 158 9.66 4.38 11.75
C ASN A 158 9.57 2.85 11.93
N ALA A 159 9.97 2.05 10.93
CA ALA A 159 9.95 0.60 11.05
C ALA A 159 10.82 0.10 12.21
N ARG A 160 10.47 -1.09 12.73
CA ARG A 160 11.27 -1.73 13.77
C ARG A 160 12.67 -2.05 13.24
N GLU A 161 13.70 -1.92 14.08
CA GLU A 161 15.11 -2.13 13.69
C GLU A 161 15.33 -3.50 13.02
N ARG A 162 14.63 -4.54 13.48
CA ARG A 162 14.68 -5.86 12.87
C ARG A 162 14.22 -5.84 11.40
N VAL A 163 13.20 -5.06 11.09
CA VAL A 163 12.65 -4.92 9.74
C VAL A 163 13.60 -4.12 8.84
N LYS A 164 14.14 -3.02 9.37
CA LYS A 164 15.14 -2.21 8.68
C LYS A 164 16.39 -3.01 8.31
N ALA A 165 16.83 -3.90 9.21
CA ALA A 165 18.01 -4.73 8.98
C ALA A 165 17.84 -5.74 7.82
N GLU A 166 16.62 -6.08 7.44
CA GLU A 166 16.30 -7.01 6.36
C GLU A 166 15.79 -6.30 5.09
N ALA A 167 15.66 -4.97 5.11
CA ALA A 167 15.22 -4.18 3.96
C ALA A 167 16.36 -3.88 2.99
N HIS A 168 16.03 -3.78 1.70
CA HIS A 168 16.94 -3.30 0.67
C HIS A 168 17.06 -1.77 0.67
N TYR A 169 15.97 -1.08 1.07
CA TYR A 169 15.92 0.37 1.14
C TYR A 169 15.10 0.80 2.35
N ILE A 170 15.51 1.90 2.99
CA ILE A 170 14.79 2.53 4.09
C ILE A 170 14.35 3.92 3.61
N THR A 171 13.06 4.22 3.72
CA THR A 171 12.54 5.52 3.30
C THR A 171 13.03 6.64 4.21
N PRO A 172 13.31 7.86 3.70
CA PRO A 172 13.64 9.03 4.52
C PRO A 172 12.51 9.42 5.49
N ASN A 173 11.25 9.29 5.03
CA ASN A 173 10.07 9.66 5.80
C ASN A 173 9.46 8.45 6.51
N SER A 174 8.74 8.73 7.61
CA SER A 174 7.96 7.74 8.35
C SER A 174 6.63 7.44 7.66
N GLY A 175 6.05 6.28 7.99
CA GLY A 175 4.70 5.92 7.58
C GLY A 175 3.68 6.99 7.99
N GLY A 176 2.71 7.25 7.12
CA GLY A 176 1.74 8.34 7.27
C GLY A 176 2.28 9.73 7.00
N TYR A 177 3.56 9.88 6.69
CA TYR A 177 4.22 11.17 6.48
C TYR A 177 5.01 11.23 5.17
N GLY A 178 4.66 10.43 4.18
CA GLY A 178 5.30 10.45 2.87
C GLY A 178 6.17 9.23 2.56
N ALA A 179 6.20 8.21 3.39
CA ALA A 179 7.02 7.02 3.16
C ALA A 179 6.62 6.24 1.89
N ALA A 180 5.31 6.13 1.60
CA ALA A 180 4.86 5.51 0.37
C ALA A 180 5.27 6.35 -0.86
N ARG A 181 5.28 7.67 -0.71
CA ARG A 181 5.81 8.60 -1.73
C ARG A 181 7.28 8.36 -2.00
N ASP A 182 8.11 8.25 -0.96
CA ASP A 182 9.53 7.97 -1.09
C ASP A 182 9.79 6.66 -1.83
N ALA A 183 9.06 5.60 -1.49
CA ALA A 183 9.22 4.29 -2.14
C ALA A 183 8.87 4.33 -3.63
N VAL A 184 7.77 4.99 -3.99
CA VAL A 184 7.35 5.15 -5.39
C VAL A 184 8.36 5.98 -6.17
N GLU A 185 8.76 7.15 -5.63
CA GLU A 185 9.71 8.03 -6.30
C GLU A 185 11.08 7.36 -6.49
N PHE A 186 11.55 6.61 -5.49
CA PHE A 186 12.78 5.83 -5.63
C PHE A 186 12.71 4.83 -6.80
N ILE A 187 11.60 4.12 -6.95
CA ILE A 187 11.41 3.15 -8.03
C ILE A 187 11.33 3.87 -9.39
N LEU A 188 10.58 4.97 -9.49
CA LEU A 188 10.46 5.74 -10.72
C LEU A 188 11.78 6.39 -11.12
N GLU A 189 12.56 6.88 -10.15
CA GLU A 189 13.91 7.41 -10.38
C GLU A 189 14.86 6.31 -10.86
N ALA A 190 14.83 5.12 -10.24
CA ALA A 190 15.61 3.98 -10.68
C ALA A 190 15.27 3.56 -12.13
N LYS A 191 14.01 3.71 -12.53
CA LYS A 191 13.55 3.51 -13.92
C LYS A 191 13.91 4.66 -14.87
N GLY A 192 14.33 5.81 -14.33
CA GLY A 192 14.60 7.03 -15.10
C GLY A 192 13.35 7.72 -15.64
N THR A 193 12.20 7.53 -15.00
CA THR A 193 10.91 8.04 -15.47
C THR A 193 10.25 9.04 -14.52
N LEU A 194 10.83 9.33 -13.34
CA LEU A 194 10.22 10.17 -12.31
C LEU A 194 9.86 11.55 -12.84
N ASP A 195 10.79 12.27 -13.44
CA ASP A 195 10.56 13.64 -13.96
C ASP A 195 9.45 13.64 -15.01
N GLN A 196 9.46 12.65 -15.92
CA GLN A 196 8.41 12.49 -16.93
C GLN A 196 7.03 12.23 -16.29
N CYS A 197 6.97 11.44 -15.21
CA CYS A 197 5.74 11.17 -14.49
C CYS A 197 5.21 12.43 -13.78
N ILE A 198 6.11 13.24 -13.21
CA ILE A 198 5.75 14.52 -12.57
C ILE A 198 5.18 15.48 -13.60
N GLU A 199 5.85 15.68 -14.73
CA GLU A 199 5.37 16.56 -15.79
C GLU A 199 4.02 16.09 -16.35
N ALA A 200 3.83 14.79 -16.56
CA ALA A 200 2.57 14.22 -17.00
C ALA A 200 1.46 14.40 -15.96
N TYR A 201 1.79 14.36 -14.67
CA TYR A 201 0.83 14.62 -13.59
C TYR A 201 0.41 16.10 -13.55
N ILE A 202 1.36 17.04 -13.70
CA ILE A 202 1.11 18.48 -13.73
C ILE A 202 0.23 18.87 -14.95
N ASP A 203 0.47 18.25 -16.10
CA ASP A 203 -0.32 18.45 -17.33
C ASP A 203 -1.69 17.72 -17.31
N GLU A 204 -2.12 17.22 -16.16
CA GLU A 204 -3.38 16.48 -15.98
C GLU A 204 -3.52 15.24 -16.88
N ARG A 205 -2.40 14.67 -17.35
CA ARG A 205 -2.36 13.45 -18.18
C ARG A 205 -2.35 12.17 -17.35
N ASN A 206 -2.93 12.20 -16.16
CA ASN A 206 -3.01 11.03 -15.29
C ASN A 206 -4.03 10.02 -15.85
N PRO A 207 -3.62 8.80 -16.21
CA PRO A 207 -4.52 7.80 -16.72
C PRO A 207 -5.46 7.31 -15.60
N ILE A 208 -6.70 7.75 -15.64
CA ILE A 208 -7.74 7.28 -14.71
C ILE A 208 -8.34 6.01 -15.32
N PRO A 209 -8.32 4.86 -14.62
CA PRO A 209 -8.97 3.66 -15.13
C PRO A 209 -10.46 3.90 -15.38
N PRO A 210 -10.98 3.55 -16.57
CA PRO A 210 -12.38 3.84 -16.95
C PRO A 210 -13.43 3.15 -16.07
N SER A 211 -13.04 2.06 -15.38
CA SER A 211 -13.93 1.24 -14.58
C SER A 211 -14.17 1.73 -13.16
N MET A 212 -13.56 2.86 -12.76
CA MET A 212 -13.71 3.36 -11.39
C MET A 212 -14.65 4.54 -11.35
N ASP A 213 -15.90 4.29 -10.98
CA ASP A 213 -16.89 5.31 -10.66
C ASP A 213 -16.68 5.76 -9.21
N ILE A 214 -15.88 6.82 -9.03
CA ILE A 214 -15.57 7.37 -7.70
C ILE A 214 -16.81 8.09 -7.19
N GLY A 215 -17.29 7.67 -6.04
CA GLY A 215 -18.33 8.37 -5.29
C GLY A 215 -19.72 7.75 -5.38
N ARG A 216 -19.93 6.67 -6.08
CA ARG A 216 -21.14 5.87 -5.91
C ARG A 216 -20.92 4.92 -4.74
N GLY A 217 -21.58 5.23 -3.64
CA GLY A 217 -21.47 4.44 -2.41
C GLY A 217 -21.73 2.96 -2.63
N GLY A 218 -20.93 2.13 -1.98
CA GLY A 218 -21.26 0.84 -1.39
C GLY A 218 -21.90 -0.28 -2.22
N ALA A 219 -22.44 -0.03 -3.39
CA ALA A 219 -23.19 -1.05 -4.15
C ALA A 219 -22.31 -2.02 -4.96
N ASP A 220 -21.07 -1.67 -5.21
CA ASP A 220 -20.17 -2.42 -6.12
C ASP A 220 -18.99 -3.11 -5.41
N LEU A 221 -19.04 -3.20 -4.08
CA LEU A 221 -18.16 -4.07 -3.30
C LEU A 221 -18.82 -5.44 -3.12
N LYS A 222 -19.17 -6.07 -4.22
CA LYS A 222 -19.51 -7.50 -4.25
C LYS A 222 -18.34 -8.32 -4.75
#